data_f344d579a2402ea5c36c18d64bc5fe54
#
_entry.id   f344d579a2402ea5c36c18d64bc5fe54
#
_cell.length_a   1.000
_cell.length_b   1.000
_cell.length_c   1.000
_cell.angle_alpha   90.00
_cell.angle_beta   90.00
_cell.angle_gamma   90.00
#
_symmetry.space_group_name_H-M   'P 1'
#
loop_
_entity.id
_entity.type
_entity.pdbx_description
1 polymer ?
#
loop_
_entity_poly.entity_id
_entity_poly.type
_entity_poly.pdbx_seq_one_letter_code
_entity_poly.pdbx_strand_id
1 'polypeptide(L)'
;MRTLLLLCLCVYAVWGQDKLDYDDYDSANKPATVDARGHRPTTRGRDSYTPNRYVPPPITGGGRYRGRTTPAPVGAAQRQEKVEQPEAGGCTHASEEMGLLCPNGCELKTALLKQERNVKTSINELKPQVDDLSRSSNNVFNYVNSVSNSLRERQRVVNDNNRVVRQYSDSVEEQHAFIKETIDSTFPSSIRVLQGVLDKIRLKIQKLEKAIQGQREECKEPCKTKCPIPVVSGKECEDIFRRGGKDSQMYMIQPDSFYPPYKVFCDQTTQNGGWLLIQNRLDGSVEFGRRWDEYRRGFGNIAFDTGKGHCETPGEYWLGNNHISQVTKMGPTEVLIEMQDWTGAKVHAQYQQFTIQSETSNYVLAVNGYSGNAGNGFLEGSLELFGENRTMTIHNGMMFSTYDRDNDNWTPGDPTKQCAREDGGGWWYNRCHSANPNGRYYIGGSYTSHMAKHGTDDGVVWMNWKGSWYSLKAISMKIRPFFPSK
;
A
#
# COMPACT_ATOMS: atom_id res chain seq x y z
N MET A 1 0.49 -36.21 15.29
CA MET A 1 0.44 -35.20 16.36
C MET A 1 1.72 -34.36 16.51
N ARG A 2 2.92 -34.89 16.34
CA ARG A 2 4.18 -34.08 16.39
C ARG A 2 4.40 -33.15 15.19
N THR A 3 3.87 -33.48 14.04
CA THR A 3 3.90 -32.64 12.82
C THR A 3 2.93 -31.44 12.85
N LEU A 4 1.83 -31.53 13.59
CA LEU A 4 0.91 -30.39 13.78
C LEU A 4 1.49 -29.32 14.73
N LEU A 5 2.28 -29.72 15.71
CA LEU A 5 2.95 -28.79 16.65
C LEU A 5 4.06 -27.97 15.96
N LEU A 6 4.78 -28.57 15.02
CA LEU A 6 5.81 -27.85 14.23
C LEU A 6 5.19 -26.86 13.22
N LEU A 7 4.04 -27.18 12.64
CA LEU A 7 3.29 -26.24 11.79
C LEU A 7 2.73 -25.05 12.58
N CYS A 8 2.27 -25.25 13.81
CA CYS A 8 1.86 -24.16 14.69
C CYS A 8 3.04 -23.25 15.07
N LEU A 9 4.23 -23.81 15.29
CA LEU A 9 5.43 -23.03 15.63
C LEU A 9 5.96 -22.24 14.42
N CYS A 10 5.88 -22.77 13.20
CA CYS A 10 6.24 -22.03 11.99
C CYS A 10 5.22 -20.93 11.64
N VAL A 11 3.93 -21.16 11.87
CA VAL A 11 2.90 -20.11 11.71
C VAL A 11 3.08 -19.02 12.77
N TYR A 12 3.44 -19.37 14.00
CA TYR A 12 3.77 -18.37 15.04
C TYR A 12 5.06 -17.60 14.75
N ALA A 13 6.05 -18.21 14.10
CA ALA A 13 7.30 -17.52 13.73
C ALA A 13 7.13 -16.57 12.53
N VAL A 14 6.18 -16.84 11.63
CA VAL A 14 5.87 -15.94 10.49
C VAL A 14 4.86 -14.85 10.89
N TRP A 15 4.02 -15.08 11.91
CA TRP A 15 3.06 -14.10 12.43
C TRP A 15 3.57 -13.32 13.65
N GLY A 16 4.72 -13.68 14.18
CA GLY A 16 5.30 -13.09 15.40
C GLY A 16 5.99 -11.74 15.23
N GLN A 17 6.07 -11.18 14.00
CA GLN A 17 6.66 -9.86 13.76
C GLN A 17 5.66 -8.76 13.38
N ASP A 18 4.39 -9.09 13.14
CA ASP A 18 3.33 -8.09 13.05
C ASP A 18 2.47 -8.12 14.33
N LYS A 19 3.06 -7.67 15.45
CA LYS A 19 2.27 -7.12 16.54
C LYS A 19 1.67 -5.81 16.04
N LEU A 20 0.52 -5.90 15.40
CA LEU A 20 -0.44 -4.81 15.40
C LEU A 20 -0.88 -4.62 16.85
N ASP A 21 -0.53 -3.48 17.42
CA ASP A 21 -1.02 -3.03 18.72
C ASP A 21 -2.55 -3.03 18.69
N TYR A 22 -3.12 -3.99 19.37
CA TYR A 22 -4.57 -4.15 19.55
C TYR A 22 -5.06 -3.46 20.83
N ASP A 23 -4.22 -2.60 21.42
CA ASP A 23 -4.47 -2.00 22.75
C ASP A 23 -5.26 -0.68 22.70
N ASP A 24 -5.68 -0.18 21.52
CA ASP A 24 -6.36 1.12 21.43
C ASP A 24 -7.90 1.03 21.27
N TYR A 25 -8.51 -0.14 21.38
CA TYR A 25 -9.98 -0.27 21.24
C TYR A 25 -10.75 -0.44 22.55
N ASP A 26 -10.08 -0.58 23.69
CA ASP A 26 -10.73 -0.84 24.98
C ASP A 26 -10.80 0.38 25.92
N SER A 27 -10.32 1.56 25.52
CA SER A 27 -10.37 2.76 26.38
C SER A 27 -11.65 3.59 26.25
N ALA A 28 -12.57 3.26 25.33
CA ALA A 28 -13.80 4.03 25.11
C ALA A 28 -15.02 3.53 25.89
N ASN A 29 -14.94 2.42 26.64
CA ASN A 29 -16.10 1.80 27.30
C ASN A 29 -15.86 1.41 28.77
N LYS A 30 -15.08 2.19 29.52
CA LYS A 30 -15.08 2.04 30.98
C LYS A 30 -16.14 2.96 31.59
N PRO A 31 -17.07 2.47 32.41
CA PRO A 31 -17.98 3.33 33.14
C PRO A 31 -17.19 4.18 34.14
N ALA A 32 -17.51 5.46 34.17
CA ALA A 32 -16.92 6.43 35.13
C ALA A 32 -17.13 5.94 36.54
N THR A 33 -16.02 5.74 37.25
CA THR A 33 -16.05 5.50 38.72
C THR A 33 -16.41 6.78 39.45
N VAL A 34 -17.45 6.72 40.25
CA VAL A 34 -17.87 7.82 41.14
C VAL A 34 -16.91 7.87 42.31
N ASP A 35 -16.36 9.05 42.63
CA ASP A 35 -15.52 9.21 43.78
C ASP A 35 -16.35 9.20 45.09
N ALA A 36 -15.69 8.88 46.20
CA ALA A 36 -16.31 8.66 47.53
C ALA A 36 -16.90 9.93 48.19
N ARG A 37 -17.06 11.04 47.46
CA ARG A 37 -17.51 12.34 48.08
C ARG A 37 -18.75 12.97 47.45
N GLY A 38 -19.44 12.31 46.53
CA GLY A 38 -20.81 12.65 46.20
C GLY A 38 -21.09 14.05 45.61
N HIS A 39 -20.12 14.73 45.01
CA HIS A 39 -20.36 16.07 44.44
C HIS A 39 -20.52 16.01 42.92
N ARG A 40 -21.69 16.36 42.44
CA ARG A 40 -22.01 16.61 41.03
C ARG A 40 -21.56 18.04 40.65
N PRO A 41 -20.85 18.27 39.58
CA PRO A 41 -20.70 19.59 39.00
C PRO A 41 -21.96 19.97 38.24
N THR A 42 -22.56 21.07 38.56
CA THR A 42 -23.65 21.70 37.79
C THR A 42 -23.07 22.49 36.64
N THR A 43 -23.41 22.11 35.45
CA THR A 43 -23.32 23.02 34.27
C THR A 43 -24.70 23.21 33.67
N ARG A 44 -25.15 24.47 33.73
CA ARG A 44 -26.32 24.99 33.00
C ARG A 44 -26.03 24.99 31.49
N GLY A 45 -26.94 24.44 30.73
CA GLY A 45 -27.00 24.58 29.27
C GLY A 45 -28.26 23.89 28.81
N ARG A 46 -29.35 24.65 28.72
CA ARG A 46 -30.64 24.26 28.14
C ARG A 46 -30.47 24.22 26.61
N ASP A 47 -30.70 23.08 26.00
CA ASP A 47 -31.38 23.04 24.72
C ASP A 47 -32.19 21.78 24.62
N SER A 48 -33.47 22.01 24.34
CA SER A 48 -34.55 21.05 24.28
C SER A 48 -34.45 20.21 23.00
N TYR A 49 -34.09 18.97 23.12
CA TYR A 49 -34.28 18.00 22.05
C TYR A 49 -35.49 17.12 22.38
N THR A 50 -36.62 17.35 21.67
CA THR A 50 -37.76 16.46 21.70
C THR A 50 -37.45 15.22 20.90
N PRO A 51 -37.64 14.01 21.46
CA PRO A 51 -37.46 12.79 20.68
C PRO A 51 -38.63 12.64 19.71
N ASN A 52 -38.32 12.61 18.41
CA ASN A 52 -39.23 12.23 17.37
C ASN A 52 -39.78 10.83 17.64
N ARG A 53 -41.06 10.76 17.97
CA ARG A 53 -41.83 9.52 17.97
C ARG A 53 -41.86 8.95 16.55
N TYR A 54 -41.13 7.87 16.33
CA TYR A 54 -41.31 7.06 15.14
C TYR A 54 -42.67 6.36 15.25
N VAL A 55 -43.61 6.79 14.47
CA VAL A 55 -44.90 6.12 14.24
C VAL A 55 -44.71 5.23 13.02
N PRO A 56 -44.80 3.91 13.12
CA PRO A 56 -44.76 3.07 11.93
C PRO A 56 -46.04 3.29 11.11
N PRO A 57 -45.94 3.28 9.76
CA PRO A 57 -47.12 3.44 8.90
C PRO A 57 -48.10 2.26 9.07
N PRO A 58 -49.42 2.49 8.92
CA PRO A 58 -50.40 1.45 9.05
C PRO A 58 -50.27 0.41 7.95
N ILE A 59 -50.33 -0.86 8.32
CA ILE A 59 -50.37 -2.00 7.41
C ILE A 59 -51.74 -1.99 6.72
N THR A 60 -51.82 -1.44 5.53
CA THR A 60 -52.98 -1.69 4.63
C THR A 60 -52.65 -2.90 3.77
N GLY A 61 -53.63 -3.79 3.76
CA GLY A 61 -53.56 -5.13 3.20
C GLY A 61 -53.38 -5.18 1.68
N GLY A 62 -52.86 -6.34 1.24
CA GLY A 62 -53.27 -7.00 0.01
C GLY A 62 -52.73 -6.38 -1.28
N GLY A 63 -51.49 -6.51 -1.57
CA GLY A 63 -50.93 -6.32 -2.91
C GLY A 63 -50.21 -7.60 -3.38
N ARG A 64 -50.79 -8.25 -4.39
CA ARG A 64 -50.19 -9.38 -5.09
C ARG A 64 -48.76 -9.02 -5.54
N TYR A 65 -47.76 -9.67 -4.96
CA TYR A 65 -46.43 -9.63 -5.50
C TYR A 65 -46.38 -10.34 -6.85
N ARG A 66 -46.43 -9.53 -7.93
CA ARG A 66 -45.91 -9.98 -9.22
C ARG A 66 -44.42 -10.19 -9.05
N GLY A 67 -43.96 -11.40 -9.33
CA GLY A 67 -42.56 -11.77 -9.36
C GLY A 67 -41.77 -10.80 -10.24
N ARG A 68 -40.98 -9.99 -9.60
CA ARG A 68 -39.92 -9.24 -10.29
C ARG A 68 -38.77 -10.22 -10.47
N THR A 69 -38.63 -10.71 -11.68
CA THR A 69 -37.43 -11.41 -12.12
C THR A 69 -36.23 -10.51 -11.78
N THR A 70 -35.41 -10.96 -10.88
CA THR A 70 -34.07 -10.40 -10.70
C THR A 70 -33.36 -10.45 -12.04
N PRO A 71 -32.79 -9.34 -12.51
CA PRO A 71 -31.88 -9.39 -13.65
C PRO A 71 -30.77 -10.37 -13.29
N ALA A 72 -30.51 -11.33 -14.15
CA ALA A 72 -29.31 -12.16 -14.08
C ALA A 72 -28.11 -11.24 -13.86
N PRO A 73 -27.14 -11.63 -13.03
CA PRO A 73 -25.91 -10.88 -12.92
C PRO A 73 -25.34 -10.78 -14.34
N VAL A 74 -25.22 -9.56 -14.84
CA VAL A 74 -24.48 -9.25 -16.06
C VAL A 74 -23.12 -9.90 -15.85
N GLY A 75 -22.84 -10.90 -16.65
CA GLY A 75 -21.58 -11.61 -16.59
C GLY A 75 -20.46 -10.57 -16.60
N ALA A 76 -19.69 -10.56 -15.55
CA ALA A 76 -18.42 -9.88 -15.57
C ALA A 76 -17.70 -10.41 -16.81
N ALA A 77 -17.62 -9.56 -17.82
CA ALA A 77 -16.76 -9.82 -18.94
C ALA A 77 -15.40 -10.11 -18.32
N GLN A 78 -15.03 -11.35 -18.35
CA GLN A 78 -13.65 -11.74 -18.08
C GLN A 78 -12.83 -10.99 -19.12
N ARG A 79 -12.34 -9.84 -18.72
CA ARG A 79 -11.20 -9.24 -19.36
C ARG A 79 -10.11 -10.28 -19.13
N GLN A 80 -9.92 -11.12 -20.13
CA GLN A 80 -8.71 -11.88 -20.23
C GLN A 80 -7.60 -10.84 -20.41
N GLU A 81 -7.13 -10.33 -19.28
CA GLU A 81 -5.82 -9.75 -19.22
C GLU A 81 -4.91 -10.90 -19.65
N LYS A 82 -4.40 -10.75 -20.86
CA LYS A 82 -3.37 -11.61 -21.41
C LYS A 82 -2.21 -11.42 -20.43
N VAL A 83 -2.16 -12.28 -19.42
CA VAL A 83 -0.99 -12.41 -18.57
C VAL A 83 0.09 -12.87 -19.54
N GLU A 84 0.88 -11.93 -20.00
CA GLU A 84 2.16 -12.26 -20.58
C GLU A 84 2.86 -13.08 -19.51
N GLN A 85 3.06 -14.33 -19.82
CA GLN A 85 3.86 -15.20 -18.99
C GLN A 85 5.21 -14.49 -18.83
N PRO A 86 5.64 -14.16 -17.62
CA PRO A 86 6.99 -13.68 -17.45
C PRO A 86 7.89 -14.76 -17.97
N GLU A 87 8.70 -14.42 -18.96
CA GLU A 87 9.68 -15.33 -19.53
C GLU A 87 10.48 -15.96 -18.38
N ALA A 88 10.61 -17.26 -18.43
CA ALA A 88 11.30 -18.07 -17.44
C ALA A 88 12.75 -17.55 -17.34
N GLY A 89 13.10 -16.87 -16.28
CA GLY A 89 14.49 -16.48 -16.08
C GLY A 89 14.78 -15.30 -15.15
N GLY A 90 13.75 -14.59 -14.65
CA GLY A 90 14.03 -13.42 -13.84
C GLY A 90 14.22 -13.68 -12.34
N CYS A 91 15.29 -13.18 -11.73
CA CYS A 91 15.37 -13.04 -10.26
C CYS A 91 14.43 -11.92 -9.83
N THR A 92 13.27 -12.28 -9.29
CA THR A 92 12.36 -11.31 -8.70
C THR A 92 12.70 -11.12 -7.25
N HIS A 93 12.76 -9.86 -6.80
CA HIS A 93 12.88 -9.55 -5.38
C HIS A 93 11.54 -9.70 -4.71
N ALA A 94 11.45 -10.67 -3.87
CA ALA A 94 10.42 -10.69 -2.85
C ALA A 94 11.12 -10.72 -1.52
N SER A 95 10.57 -10.01 -0.64
CA SER A 95 10.86 -9.85 0.76
C SER A 95 12.31 -10.15 1.20
N GLU A 96 12.89 -9.21 1.86
CA GLU A 96 14.18 -9.27 2.52
C GLU A 96 14.33 -10.44 3.52
N GLU A 97 13.23 -11.15 3.79
CA GLU A 97 13.15 -12.22 4.79
C GLU A 97 13.59 -13.60 4.29
N MET A 98 13.63 -13.83 2.97
CA MET A 98 14.14 -15.09 2.46
C MET A 98 15.64 -14.98 2.16
N GLY A 99 16.42 -15.17 3.20
CA GLY A 99 17.86 -15.35 3.05
C GLY A 99 18.19 -16.41 2.00
N LEU A 100 19.29 -16.23 1.30
CA LEU A 100 19.82 -17.23 0.38
C LEU A 100 20.11 -18.52 1.13
N LEU A 101 19.24 -19.48 0.92
CA LEU A 101 19.40 -20.81 1.49
C LEU A 101 20.47 -21.64 0.73
N CYS A 102 20.88 -21.17 -0.44
CA CYS A 102 21.83 -21.89 -1.28
C CYS A 102 22.45 -20.93 -2.31
N PRO A 103 23.75 -20.99 -2.60
CA PRO A 103 24.40 -20.14 -3.60
C PRO A 103 23.76 -20.22 -5.00
N ASN A 104 23.16 -21.35 -5.33
CA ASN A 104 22.49 -21.61 -6.60
C ASN A 104 20.95 -21.61 -6.49
N GLY A 105 20.43 -21.07 -5.41
CA GLY A 105 18.99 -21.05 -5.11
C GLY A 105 18.16 -20.03 -5.88
N CYS A 106 18.70 -19.38 -6.93
CA CYS A 106 17.94 -18.39 -7.69
C CYS A 106 16.73 -18.98 -8.40
N GLU A 107 16.83 -20.15 -8.98
CA GLU A 107 15.68 -20.83 -9.59
C GLU A 107 14.65 -21.25 -8.53
N LEU A 108 15.13 -21.83 -7.43
CA LEU A 108 14.29 -22.17 -6.27
C LEU A 108 13.68 -20.93 -5.66
N LYS A 109 14.48 -19.89 -5.45
CA LYS A 109 14.00 -18.60 -4.94
C LYS A 109 12.98 -17.98 -5.90
N THR A 110 13.23 -17.95 -7.18
CA THR A 110 12.31 -17.41 -8.19
C THR A 110 11.00 -18.19 -8.24
N ALA A 111 11.05 -19.51 -8.15
CA ALA A 111 9.87 -20.36 -8.12
C ALA A 111 9.10 -20.18 -6.79
N LEU A 112 9.79 -20.12 -5.66
CA LEU A 112 9.19 -19.83 -4.36
C LEU A 112 8.53 -18.45 -4.34
N LEU A 113 9.22 -17.43 -4.86
CA LEU A 113 8.68 -16.08 -4.97
C LEU A 113 7.49 -15.98 -5.93
N LYS A 114 7.49 -16.77 -7.01
CA LYS A 114 6.34 -16.88 -7.91
C LYS A 114 5.15 -17.53 -7.21
N GLN A 115 5.39 -18.61 -6.45
CA GLN A 115 4.35 -19.27 -5.67
C GLN A 115 3.85 -18.39 -4.51
N GLU A 116 4.75 -17.73 -3.79
CA GLU A 116 4.40 -16.76 -2.76
C GLU A 116 3.52 -15.64 -3.33
N ARG A 117 3.88 -15.10 -4.50
CA ARG A 117 3.09 -14.08 -5.18
C ARG A 117 1.69 -14.59 -5.54
N ASN A 118 1.60 -15.80 -6.10
CA ASN A 118 0.32 -16.42 -6.43
C ASN A 118 -0.55 -16.65 -5.18
N VAL A 119 0.06 -17.11 -4.09
CA VAL A 119 -0.64 -17.27 -2.79
C VAL A 119 -1.06 -15.92 -2.25
N LYS A 120 -0.18 -14.91 -2.27
CA LYS A 120 -0.47 -13.55 -1.81
C LYS A 120 -1.58 -12.90 -2.63
N THR A 121 -1.57 -13.05 -3.95
CA THR A 121 -2.66 -12.58 -4.82
C THR A 121 -3.98 -13.25 -4.44
N SER A 122 -3.98 -14.57 -4.29
CA SER A 122 -5.19 -15.30 -3.90
C SER A 122 -5.68 -14.96 -2.49
N ILE A 123 -4.77 -14.70 -1.56
CA ILE A 123 -5.12 -14.21 -0.21
C ILE A 123 -5.74 -12.81 -0.31
N ASN A 124 -5.18 -11.94 -1.15
CA ASN A 124 -5.71 -10.58 -1.36
C ASN A 124 -7.09 -10.59 -2.06
N GLU A 125 -7.35 -11.57 -2.94
CA GLU A 125 -8.67 -11.78 -3.55
C GLU A 125 -9.70 -12.35 -2.56
N LEU A 126 -9.24 -13.19 -1.63
CA LEU A 126 -10.09 -13.81 -0.61
C LEU A 126 -10.38 -12.86 0.57
N LYS A 127 -9.43 -12.00 0.93
CA LYS A 127 -9.56 -11.07 2.05
C LYS A 127 -10.82 -10.19 1.95
N PRO A 128 -11.11 -9.49 0.82
CA PRO A 128 -12.34 -8.71 0.72
C PRO A 128 -13.59 -9.57 0.81
N GLN A 129 -13.58 -10.81 0.32
CA GLN A 129 -14.73 -11.72 0.45
C GLN A 129 -14.96 -12.14 1.88
N VAL A 130 -13.90 -12.38 2.65
CA VAL A 130 -13.98 -12.70 4.09
C VAL A 130 -14.41 -11.46 4.89
N ASP A 131 -13.89 -10.28 4.54
CA ASP A 131 -14.27 -9.01 5.17
C ASP A 131 -15.75 -8.67 4.89
N ASP A 132 -16.24 -8.93 3.68
CA ASP A 132 -17.64 -8.73 3.33
C ASP A 132 -18.57 -9.72 4.05
N LEU A 133 -18.14 -10.97 4.19
CA LEU A 133 -18.85 -11.97 4.94
C LEU A 133 -18.88 -11.64 6.44
N SER A 134 -17.76 -11.18 7.00
CA SER A 134 -17.66 -10.73 8.39
C SER A 134 -18.56 -9.52 8.65
N ARG A 135 -18.57 -8.54 7.72
CA ARG A 135 -19.49 -7.39 7.80
C ARG A 135 -20.96 -7.81 7.75
N SER A 136 -21.29 -8.73 6.86
CA SER A 136 -22.65 -9.28 6.77
C SER A 136 -23.07 -9.99 8.05
N SER A 137 -22.18 -10.81 8.63
CA SER A 137 -22.41 -11.49 9.90
C SER A 137 -22.62 -10.51 11.06
N ASN A 138 -21.78 -9.46 11.15
CA ASN A 138 -21.94 -8.42 12.16
C ASN A 138 -23.22 -7.61 12.00
N ASN A 139 -23.66 -7.35 10.77
CA ASN A 139 -24.94 -6.69 10.52
C ASN A 139 -26.13 -7.54 10.99
N VAL A 140 -26.09 -8.84 10.76
CA VAL A 140 -27.09 -9.78 11.29
C VAL A 140 -27.07 -9.82 12.82
N PHE A 141 -25.90 -9.88 13.42
CA PHE A 141 -25.74 -9.85 14.88
C PHE A 141 -26.28 -8.55 15.50
N ASN A 142 -25.94 -7.40 14.93
CA ASN A 142 -26.45 -6.10 15.36
C ASN A 142 -27.97 -6.00 15.20
N TYR A 143 -28.49 -6.52 14.09
CA TYR A 143 -29.92 -6.60 13.86
C TYR A 143 -30.62 -7.48 14.91
N VAL A 144 -30.08 -8.65 15.18
CA VAL A 144 -30.63 -9.59 16.20
C VAL A 144 -30.58 -8.93 17.59
N ASN A 145 -29.51 -8.24 17.93
CA ASN A 145 -29.43 -7.52 19.21
C ASN A 145 -30.42 -6.36 19.28
N SER A 146 -30.59 -5.63 18.20
CA SER A 146 -31.58 -4.55 18.11
C SER A 146 -32.99 -5.08 18.26
N VAL A 147 -33.30 -6.20 17.59
CA VAL A 147 -34.62 -6.89 17.73
C VAL A 147 -34.79 -7.39 19.14
N SER A 148 -33.76 -8.02 19.73
CA SER A 148 -33.79 -8.54 21.11
C SER A 148 -34.07 -7.43 22.14
N ASN A 149 -33.42 -6.29 21.99
CA ASN A 149 -33.62 -5.14 22.88
C ASN A 149 -35.03 -4.52 22.67
N SER A 150 -35.48 -4.41 21.43
CA SER A 150 -36.85 -3.96 21.14
C SER A 150 -37.91 -4.85 21.74
N LEU A 151 -37.70 -6.17 21.70
CA LEU A 151 -38.61 -7.15 22.34
C LEU A 151 -38.59 -7.04 23.87
N ARG A 152 -37.42 -6.85 24.50
CA ARG A 152 -37.32 -6.67 25.96
C ARG A 152 -38.05 -5.41 26.43
N GLU A 153 -37.94 -4.33 25.71
CA GLU A 153 -38.60 -3.07 26.06
C GLU A 153 -40.12 -3.19 25.91
N ARG A 154 -40.58 -3.83 24.80
CA ARG A 154 -42.03 -4.13 24.61
C ARG A 154 -42.56 -5.04 25.68
N GLN A 155 -41.81 -6.03 26.14
CA GLN A 155 -42.20 -6.93 27.22
C GLN A 155 -42.36 -6.22 28.57
N ARG A 156 -41.51 -5.21 28.85
CA ARG A 156 -41.64 -4.35 30.06
C ARG A 156 -42.94 -3.53 30.02
N VAL A 157 -43.22 -2.91 28.85
CA VAL A 157 -44.43 -2.11 28.65
C VAL A 157 -45.71 -2.97 28.73
N VAL A 158 -45.61 -4.25 28.36
CA VAL A 158 -46.75 -5.18 28.30
C VAL A 158 -47.05 -5.77 29.68
N ASN A 159 -46.12 -5.82 30.62
CA ASN A 159 -46.38 -6.33 31.97
C ASN A 159 -47.45 -5.53 32.74
N ASP A 160 -47.73 -4.30 32.27
CA ASP A 160 -48.73 -3.43 32.95
C ASP A 160 -50.17 -3.53 32.36
N ASN A 161 -50.37 -4.31 31.28
CA ASN A 161 -51.70 -4.41 30.68
C ASN A 161 -51.96 -5.76 29.97
N ASN A 162 -52.66 -6.67 30.67
CA ASN A 162 -52.94 -8.06 30.25
C ASN A 162 -53.61 -8.20 28.86
N ARG A 163 -54.27 -7.17 28.39
CA ARG A 163 -54.92 -7.19 27.07
C ARG A 163 -53.95 -6.96 25.92
N VAL A 164 -52.95 -6.15 26.19
CA VAL A 164 -51.89 -5.82 25.22
C VAL A 164 -50.85 -6.95 25.15
N VAL A 165 -50.62 -7.66 26.31
CA VAL A 165 -49.66 -8.77 26.39
C VAL A 165 -49.98 -9.88 25.38
N ARG A 166 -51.26 -10.24 25.16
CA ARG A 166 -51.61 -11.33 24.22
C ARG A 166 -51.30 -10.93 22.78
N GLN A 167 -51.65 -9.68 22.37
CA GLN A 167 -51.36 -9.21 21.02
C GLN A 167 -49.87 -9.08 20.74
N TYR A 168 -49.06 -8.75 21.77
CA TYR A 168 -47.62 -8.69 21.64
C TYR A 168 -46.93 -10.03 21.73
N SER A 169 -47.52 -11.02 22.47
CA SER A 169 -47.01 -12.39 22.54
C SER A 169 -46.99 -13.04 21.15
N ASP A 170 -48.09 -12.93 20.42
CA ASP A 170 -48.20 -13.48 19.05
C ASP A 170 -47.18 -12.85 18.11
N SER A 171 -46.99 -11.52 18.22
CA SER A 171 -45.98 -10.78 17.41
C SER A 171 -44.54 -11.16 17.79
N VAL A 172 -44.28 -11.48 19.06
CA VAL A 172 -42.95 -11.90 19.53
C VAL A 172 -42.63 -13.31 19.04
N GLU A 173 -43.63 -14.21 19.04
CA GLU A 173 -43.43 -15.57 18.52
C GLU A 173 -43.17 -15.56 17.02
N GLU A 174 -43.88 -14.73 16.27
CA GLU A 174 -43.67 -14.56 14.82
C GLU A 174 -42.26 -13.99 14.49
N GLN A 175 -41.83 -12.98 15.24
CA GLN A 175 -40.47 -12.41 15.10
C GLN A 175 -39.37 -13.40 15.55
N HIS A 176 -39.63 -14.18 16.60
CA HIS A 176 -38.70 -15.21 17.04
C HIS A 176 -38.54 -16.34 15.99
N ALA A 177 -39.66 -16.77 15.38
CA ALA A 177 -39.63 -17.75 14.29
C ALA A 177 -38.78 -17.20 13.09
N PHE A 178 -38.99 -15.95 12.72
CA PHE A 178 -38.21 -15.28 11.66
C PHE A 178 -36.72 -15.19 11.97
N ILE A 179 -36.36 -14.82 13.22
CA ILE A 179 -34.95 -14.76 13.66
C ILE A 179 -34.33 -16.15 13.63
N LYS A 180 -35.06 -17.16 14.13
CA LYS A 180 -34.61 -18.55 14.13
C LYS A 180 -34.39 -19.07 12.71
N GLU A 181 -35.32 -18.81 11.81
CA GLU A 181 -35.18 -19.15 10.38
C GLU A 181 -34.00 -18.47 9.73
N THR A 182 -33.77 -17.18 10.04
CA THR A 182 -32.62 -16.42 9.55
C THR A 182 -31.30 -17.00 10.07
N ILE A 183 -31.20 -17.32 11.36
CA ILE A 183 -30.01 -17.92 11.94
C ILE A 183 -29.81 -19.35 11.38
N ASP A 184 -30.85 -20.17 11.31
CA ASP A 184 -30.72 -21.54 10.84
C ASP A 184 -30.45 -21.65 9.33
N SER A 185 -30.87 -20.67 8.52
CA SER A 185 -30.65 -20.65 7.08
C SER A 185 -29.34 -19.92 6.67
N THR A 186 -29.05 -18.79 7.29
CA THR A 186 -27.93 -17.92 6.87
C THR A 186 -26.59 -18.34 7.50
N PHE A 187 -26.58 -18.71 8.76
CA PHE A 187 -25.36 -19.10 9.47
C PHE A 187 -24.70 -20.37 8.91
N PRO A 188 -25.42 -21.46 8.63
CA PRO A 188 -24.81 -22.65 8.03
C PRO A 188 -24.32 -22.42 6.60
N SER A 189 -24.99 -21.56 5.83
CA SER A 189 -24.53 -21.21 4.48
C SER A 189 -23.23 -20.42 4.52
N SER A 190 -23.09 -19.48 5.44
CA SER A 190 -21.88 -18.70 5.67
C SER A 190 -20.69 -19.57 6.12
N ILE A 191 -20.93 -20.53 7.03
CA ILE A 191 -19.93 -21.50 7.46
C ILE A 191 -19.47 -22.39 6.30
N ARG A 192 -20.39 -22.84 5.43
CA ARG A 192 -20.01 -23.63 4.25
C ARG A 192 -19.14 -22.84 3.27
N VAL A 193 -19.43 -21.56 3.08
CA VAL A 193 -18.57 -20.67 2.23
C VAL A 193 -17.19 -20.57 2.85
N LEU A 194 -17.08 -20.33 4.17
CA LEU A 194 -15.79 -20.27 4.87
C LEU A 194 -15.02 -21.58 4.78
N GLN A 195 -15.71 -22.73 4.95
CA GLN A 195 -15.11 -24.05 4.76
C GLN A 195 -14.56 -24.20 3.34
N GLY A 196 -15.33 -23.81 2.32
CA GLY A 196 -14.88 -23.84 0.92
C GLY A 196 -13.67 -22.95 0.64
N VAL A 197 -13.57 -21.80 1.30
CA VAL A 197 -12.39 -20.91 1.24
C VAL A 197 -11.18 -21.56 1.90
N LEU A 198 -11.35 -22.12 3.11
CA LEU A 198 -10.29 -22.82 3.84
C LEU A 198 -9.77 -24.03 3.06
N ASP A 199 -10.65 -24.79 2.41
CA ASP A 199 -10.23 -25.91 1.58
C ASP A 199 -9.43 -25.49 0.34
N LYS A 200 -9.80 -24.36 -0.29
CA LYS A 200 -9.02 -23.79 -1.39
C LYS A 200 -7.63 -23.33 -0.94
N ILE A 201 -7.52 -22.70 0.24
CA ILE A 201 -6.23 -22.31 0.84
C ILE A 201 -5.40 -23.56 1.15
N ARG A 202 -6.00 -24.59 1.76
CA ARG A 202 -5.32 -25.86 2.06
C ARG A 202 -4.75 -26.53 0.81
N LEU A 203 -5.52 -26.57 -0.28
CA LEU A 203 -5.05 -27.10 -1.58
C LEU A 203 -3.89 -26.30 -2.17
N LYS A 204 -3.90 -24.96 -2.01
CA LYS A 204 -2.79 -24.12 -2.45
C LYS A 204 -1.52 -24.34 -1.63
N ILE A 205 -1.67 -24.47 -0.31
CA ILE A 205 -0.55 -24.80 0.59
C ILE A 205 0.06 -26.16 0.21
N GLN A 206 -0.76 -27.19 -0.01
CA GLN A 206 -0.28 -28.51 -0.44
C GLN A 206 0.47 -28.49 -1.78
N LYS A 207 -0.02 -27.68 -2.75
CA LYS A 207 0.69 -27.48 -4.03
C LYS A 207 2.04 -26.79 -3.82
N LEU A 208 2.10 -25.78 -2.94
CA LEU A 208 3.33 -25.08 -2.61
C LEU A 208 4.33 -26.01 -1.89
N GLU A 209 3.88 -26.79 -0.91
CA GLU A 209 4.70 -27.78 -0.21
C GLU A 209 5.31 -28.79 -1.20
N LYS A 210 4.49 -29.30 -2.15
CA LYS A 210 4.96 -30.24 -3.15
C LYS A 210 6.01 -29.60 -4.10
N ALA A 211 5.80 -28.33 -4.49
CA ALA A 211 6.76 -27.59 -5.31
C ALA A 211 8.08 -27.36 -4.55
N ILE A 212 8.02 -26.98 -3.27
CA ILE A 212 9.20 -26.82 -2.39
C ILE A 212 9.94 -28.15 -2.22
N GLN A 213 9.21 -29.26 -2.07
CA GLN A 213 9.80 -30.56 -1.90
C GLN A 213 10.48 -31.05 -3.19
N GLY A 214 9.85 -30.84 -4.37
CA GLY A 214 10.48 -31.09 -5.66
C GLY A 214 11.78 -30.32 -5.86
N GLN A 215 11.78 -29.06 -5.50
CA GLN A 215 12.97 -28.22 -5.63
C GLN A 215 14.06 -28.52 -4.58
N ARG A 216 13.68 -29.00 -3.38
CA ARG A 216 14.66 -29.53 -2.41
C ARG A 216 15.36 -30.79 -2.92
N GLU A 217 14.67 -31.64 -3.65
CA GLU A 217 15.26 -32.82 -4.28
C GLU A 217 16.24 -32.41 -5.40
N GLU A 218 15.88 -31.43 -6.23
CA GLU A 218 16.74 -30.86 -7.27
C GLU A 218 17.96 -30.12 -6.67
N CYS A 219 17.85 -29.58 -5.46
CA CYS A 219 18.95 -28.91 -4.74
C CYS A 219 19.86 -29.85 -3.95
N LYS A 220 19.69 -31.17 -4.00
CA LYS A 220 20.63 -32.14 -3.36
C LYS A 220 21.97 -32.19 -4.07
N GLU A 221 22.02 -31.85 -5.35
CA GLU A 221 23.28 -31.59 -6.02
C GLU A 221 23.76 -30.16 -5.75
N PRO A 222 25.08 -29.90 -5.64
CA PRO A 222 25.58 -28.55 -5.41
C PRO A 222 25.08 -27.64 -6.53
N CYS A 223 24.14 -26.78 -6.18
CA CYS A 223 23.51 -25.86 -7.12
C CYS A 223 24.57 -25.06 -7.87
N LYS A 224 24.68 -25.23 -9.17
CA LYS A 224 25.52 -24.38 -10.02
C LYS A 224 24.85 -22.99 -10.06
N THR A 225 25.51 -22.02 -9.47
CA THR A 225 25.05 -20.64 -9.29
C THR A 225 24.65 -20.01 -10.61
N LYS A 226 23.37 -19.75 -10.82
CA LYS A 226 22.88 -18.96 -11.95
C LYS A 226 22.60 -17.48 -11.60
N CYS A 227 22.73 -17.11 -10.34
CA CYS A 227 22.61 -15.73 -9.88
C CYS A 227 23.59 -15.45 -8.76
N PRO A 228 24.87 -15.21 -9.03
CA PRO A 228 25.76 -14.78 -7.98
C PRO A 228 25.25 -13.43 -7.47
N ILE A 229 24.82 -13.37 -6.21
CA ILE A 229 24.77 -12.08 -5.54
C ILE A 229 26.21 -11.60 -5.55
N PRO A 230 26.49 -10.43 -6.13
CA PRO A 230 27.84 -9.93 -6.12
C PRO A 230 28.31 -9.87 -4.67
N VAL A 231 29.41 -10.54 -4.39
CA VAL A 231 30.04 -10.57 -3.05
C VAL A 231 30.55 -9.19 -2.66
N VAL A 232 30.63 -8.27 -3.62
CA VAL A 232 31.10 -6.89 -3.38
C VAL A 232 30.01 -6.12 -2.65
N SER A 233 30.26 -5.82 -1.39
CA SER A 233 29.45 -4.92 -0.56
C SER A 233 30.26 -3.66 -0.25
N GLY A 234 29.54 -2.55 0.00
CA GLY A 234 30.15 -1.26 0.31
C GLY A 234 29.23 -0.39 1.14
N LYS A 235 29.68 0.82 1.46
CA LYS A 235 28.87 1.78 2.18
C LYS A 235 27.75 2.36 1.28
N GLU A 236 28.04 2.53 0.00
CA GLU A 236 27.12 3.01 -1.03
C GLU A 236 27.64 2.60 -2.43
N CYS A 237 26.90 2.92 -3.51
CA CYS A 237 27.21 2.44 -4.86
C CYS A 237 28.56 2.93 -5.42
N GLU A 238 28.99 4.13 -5.09
CA GLU A 238 30.31 4.66 -5.52
C GLU A 238 31.46 3.92 -4.82
N ASP A 239 31.32 3.56 -3.53
CA ASP A 239 32.28 2.74 -2.81
C ASP A 239 32.42 1.34 -3.46
N ILE A 240 31.27 0.75 -3.86
CA ILE A 240 31.24 -0.51 -4.60
C ILE A 240 31.93 -0.37 -5.95
N PHE A 241 31.65 0.71 -6.69
CA PHE A 241 32.27 0.99 -7.98
C PHE A 241 33.79 1.10 -7.88
N ARG A 242 34.28 1.81 -6.86
CA ARG A 242 35.75 1.94 -6.59
C ARG A 242 36.41 0.63 -6.20
N ARG A 243 35.66 -0.27 -5.54
CA ARG A 243 36.13 -1.61 -5.17
C ARG A 243 36.03 -2.63 -6.29
N GLY A 244 35.64 -2.24 -7.50
CA GLY A 244 35.60 -3.10 -8.68
C GLY A 244 34.24 -3.66 -9.06
N GLY A 245 33.14 -3.28 -8.37
CA GLY A 245 31.78 -3.61 -8.76
C GLY A 245 31.31 -2.74 -9.93
N LYS A 246 31.62 -3.13 -11.17
CA LYS A 246 31.42 -2.34 -12.39
C LYS A 246 30.11 -2.62 -13.11
N ASP A 247 29.43 -3.68 -12.77
CA ASP A 247 28.19 -4.07 -13.42
C ASP A 247 26.99 -3.36 -12.79
N SER A 248 26.09 -2.84 -13.62
CA SER A 248 24.81 -2.31 -13.14
C SER A 248 23.91 -3.46 -12.74
N GLN A 249 23.66 -3.59 -11.45
CA GLN A 249 22.87 -4.68 -10.88
C GLN A 249 22.52 -4.41 -9.41
N MET A 250 21.88 -5.39 -8.79
CA MET A 250 21.57 -5.35 -7.36
C MET A 250 22.81 -5.66 -6.51
N TYR A 251 23.04 -4.83 -5.50
CA TYR A 251 24.10 -4.99 -4.50
C TYR A 251 23.55 -4.89 -3.08
N MET A 252 24.39 -5.22 -2.10
CA MET A 252 24.15 -4.94 -0.69
C MET A 252 24.96 -3.72 -0.28
N ILE A 253 24.35 -2.76 0.39
CA ILE A 253 25.05 -1.63 1.00
C ILE A 253 24.79 -1.54 2.50
N GLN A 254 25.75 -0.97 3.20
CA GLN A 254 25.66 -0.67 4.63
C GLN A 254 26.29 0.70 4.88
N PRO A 255 25.51 1.78 4.71
CA PRO A 255 25.98 3.15 4.92
C PRO A 255 26.47 3.39 6.35
N ASP A 256 25.82 2.77 7.33
CA ASP A 256 26.13 2.88 8.74
C ASP A 256 26.15 1.48 9.36
N SER A 257 27.25 1.16 10.07
CA SER A 257 27.44 -0.14 10.72
C SER A 257 26.45 -0.45 11.86
N PHE A 258 25.74 0.55 12.37
CA PHE A 258 24.69 0.36 13.39
C PHE A 258 23.41 -0.24 12.83
N TYR A 259 23.21 -0.19 11.51
CA TYR A 259 22.02 -0.72 10.84
C TYR A 259 22.39 -1.95 9.98
N PRO A 260 21.46 -2.90 9.80
CA PRO A 260 21.70 -4.04 8.92
C PRO A 260 21.91 -3.60 7.47
N PRO A 261 22.72 -4.34 6.68
CA PRO A 261 22.85 -4.07 5.26
C PRO A 261 21.52 -4.31 4.53
N TYR A 262 21.28 -3.55 3.47
CA TYR A 262 20.08 -3.66 2.66
C TYR A 262 20.39 -3.66 1.17
N LYS A 263 19.45 -4.20 0.39
CA LYS A 263 19.58 -4.34 -1.06
C LYS A 263 19.28 -3.04 -1.76
N VAL A 264 20.07 -2.74 -2.78
CA VAL A 264 19.89 -1.58 -3.66
C VAL A 264 20.23 -1.94 -5.09
N PHE A 265 19.75 -1.17 -6.06
CA PHE A 265 20.25 -1.21 -7.42
C PHE A 265 21.31 -0.13 -7.60
N CYS A 266 22.50 -0.55 -8.05
CA CYS A 266 23.55 0.40 -8.44
C CYS A 266 23.65 0.47 -9.97
N ASP A 267 23.53 1.68 -10.52
CA ASP A 267 23.83 1.94 -11.92
C ASP A 267 25.30 2.34 -12.02
N GLN A 268 26.09 1.42 -12.58
CA GLN A 268 27.54 1.55 -12.71
C GLN A 268 27.98 1.99 -14.10
N THR A 269 27.02 2.32 -14.98
CA THR A 269 27.27 2.68 -16.37
C THR A 269 27.02 4.16 -16.67
N THR A 270 26.00 4.76 -16.09
CA THR A 270 25.62 6.16 -16.32
C THR A 270 26.69 7.10 -15.77
N GLN A 271 27.18 8.04 -16.58
CA GLN A 271 28.14 9.10 -16.17
C GLN A 271 29.30 8.58 -15.28
N ASN A 272 29.97 7.51 -15.72
CA ASN A 272 31.08 6.84 -15.01
C ASN A 272 30.67 6.04 -13.75
N GLY A 273 29.40 5.75 -13.54
CA GLY A 273 28.92 4.85 -12.49
C GLY A 273 28.77 5.47 -11.10
N GLY A 274 28.65 4.61 -10.11
CA GLY A 274 28.53 4.98 -8.70
C GLY A 274 27.13 5.44 -8.28
N TRP A 275 26.11 5.31 -9.13
CA TRP A 275 24.77 5.78 -8.86
C TRP A 275 23.92 4.77 -8.07
N LEU A 276 23.37 5.21 -6.97
CA LEU A 276 22.35 4.52 -6.21
C LEU A 276 20.96 4.90 -6.73
N LEU A 277 20.23 3.98 -7.32
CA LEU A 277 18.87 4.22 -7.79
C LEU A 277 17.91 4.23 -6.58
N ILE A 278 17.23 5.37 -6.35
CA ILE A 278 16.34 5.58 -5.18
C ILE A 278 14.87 5.55 -5.54
N GLN A 279 14.53 5.83 -6.80
CA GLN A 279 13.17 5.79 -7.33
C GLN A 279 13.21 5.36 -8.79
N ASN A 280 12.26 4.54 -9.21
CA ASN A 280 12.13 4.14 -10.60
C ASN A 280 10.68 3.89 -10.98
N ARG A 281 10.25 4.48 -12.10
CA ARG A 281 8.94 4.25 -12.76
C ARG A 281 9.18 3.91 -14.21
N LEU A 282 8.51 2.87 -14.73
CA LEU A 282 8.74 2.41 -16.10
C LEU A 282 7.53 1.74 -16.78
N ASP A 283 6.61 1.13 -16.06
CA ASP A 283 5.53 0.34 -16.62
C ASP A 283 4.21 0.36 -15.83
N GLY A 284 4.18 1.03 -14.68
CA GLY A 284 3.02 1.10 -13.80
C GLY A 284 2.71 -0.20 -13.06
N SER A 285 3.67 -1.12 -12.95
CA SER A 285 3.50 -2.41 -12.25
C SER A 285 3.39 -2.27 -10.74
N VAL A 286 3.81 -1.14 -10.18
CA VAL A 286 3.78 -0.85 -8.74
C VAL A 286 2.90 0.36 -8.47
N GLU A 287 1.95 0.20 -7.54
CA GLU A 287 1.13 1.31 -7.03
C GLU A 287 1.96 2.19 -6.08
N PHE A 288 1.95 3.51 -6.32
CA PHE A 288 2.68 4.50 -5.53
C PHE A 288 1.79 5.32 -4.58
N GLY A 289 0.47 5.13 -4.63
CA GLY A 289 -0.49 5.72 -3.69
C GLY A 289 -0.44 5.05 -2.32
N ARG A 290 0.67 5.20 -1.60
CA ARG A 290 0.99 4.45 -0.38
C ARG A 290 1.05 5.32 0.86
N ARG A 291 1.04 4.67 2.03
CA ARG A 291 1.09 5.29 3.34
C ARG A 291 2.49 5.77 3.70
N TRP A 292 2.55 6.66 4.68
CA TRP A 292 3.80 7.15 5.25
C TRP A 292 4.78 6.05 5.64
N ASP A 293 4.31 5.04 6.34
CA ASP A 293 5.15 3.94 6.80
C ASP A 293 5.75 3.10 5.66
N GLU A 294 5.03 2.96 4.55
CA GLU A 294 5.55 2.30 3.35
C GLU A 294 6.60 3.18 2.64
N TYR A 295 6.34 4.50 2.50
CA TYR A 295 7.34 5.43 1.98
C TYR A 295 8.57 5.54 2.86
N ARG A 296 8.39 5.45 4.18
CA ARG A 296 9.47 5.44 5.16
C ARG A 296 10.40 4.24 4.97
N ARG A 297 9.82 3.03 4.80
CA ARG A 297 10.57 1.76 4.69
C ARG A 297 11.01 1.44 3.26
N GLY A 298 10.30 1.91 2.26
CA GLY A 298 10.46 1.52 0.88
C GLY A 298 9.50 0.41 0.43
N PHE A 299 9.26 0.35 -0.88
CA PHE A 299 8.35 -0.62 -1.49
C PHE A 299 8.70 -0.84 -2.97
N GLY A 300 8.13 -1.87 -3.56
CA GLY A 300 8.30 -2.23 -4.97
C GLY A 300 9.41 -3.25 -5.20
N ASN A 301 9.90 -3.33 -6.42
CA ASN A 301 10.82 -4.36 -6.88
C ASN A 301 12.16 -3.73 -7.26
N ILE A 302 13.22 -3.98 -6.48
CA ILE A 302 14.54 -3.37 -6.69
C ILE A 302 15.14 -3.80 -8.02
N ALA A 303 15.14 -5.08 -8.35
CA ALA A 303 15.60 -5.59 -9.64
C ALA A 303 15.10 -6.99 -9.95
N PHE A 304 15.20 -7.35 -11.24
CA PHE A 304 14.87 -8.65 -11.79
C PHE A 304 16.06 -9.25 -12.53
N ASP A 305 16.11 -10.59 -12.59
CA ASP A 305 16.99 -11.31 -13.50
C ASP A 305 16.23 -11.58 -14.81
N THR A 306 16.76 -11.12 -15.92
CA THR A 306 16.18 -11.32 -17.26
C THR A 306 16.82 -12.51 -18.01
N GLY A 307 17.54 -13.36 -17.30
CA GLY A 307 18.14 -14.60 -17.83
C GLY A 307 19.65 -14.59 -17.91
N LYS A 308 20.32 -13.54 -17.43
CA LYS A 308 21.80 -13.47 -17.37
C LYS A 308 22.37 -14.09 -16.12
N GLY A 309 21.51 -14.52 -15.17
CA GLY A 309 21.93 -15.16 -13.95
C GLY A 309 22.31 -14.19 -12.81
N HIS A 310 22.00 -12.89 -12.96
CA HIS A 310 22.12 -11.88 -11.94
C HIS A 310 21.01 -10.80 -12.11
N CYS A 311 20.73 -10.03 -11.08
CA CYS A 311 19.61 -9.09 -11.07
C CYS A 311 20.03 -7.73 -11.65
N GLU A 312 20.11 -7.65 -13.00
CA GLU A 312 20.62 -6.50 -13.75
C GLU A 312 19.54 -5.51 -14.22
N THR A 313 18.27 -5.88 -14.11
CA THR A 313 17.18 -5.01 -14.57
C THR A 313 16.43 -4.42 -13.39
N PRO A 314 16.44 -3.09 -13.19
CA PRO A 314 15.68 -2.48 -12.11
C PRO A 314 14.18 -2.56 -12.38
N GLY A 315 13.37 -2.84 -11.34
CA GLY A 315 11.92 -2.74 -11.38
C GLY A 315 11.42 -1.38 -10.94
N GLU A 316 10.10 -1.21 -10.83
CA GLU A 316 9.54 -0.02 -10.20
C GLU A 316 9.67 -0.12 -8.67
N TYR A 317 10.19 0.94 -8.03
CA TYR A 317 10.30 0.99 -6.58
C TYR A 317 10.59 2.40 -6.03
N TRP A 318 10.35 2.54 -4.74
CA TRP A 318 10.83 3.60 -3.88
C TRP A 318 11.75 2.98 -2.81
N LEU A 319 12.98 3.47 -2.69
CA LEU A 319 13.99 2.88 -1.79
C LEU A 319 13.62 3.00 -0.32
N GLY A 320 12.85 4.01 0.04
CA GLY A 320 12.48 4.34 1.41
C GLY A 320 13.19 5.59 1.94
N ASN A 321 12.40 6.50 2.52
CA ASN A 321 12.90 7.79 3.01
C ASN A 321 13.98 7.63 4.08
N ASN A 322 13.89 6.59 4.92
CA ASN A 322 14.92 6.29 5.92
C ASN A 322 16.26 5.96 5.26
N HIS A 323 16.27 5.13 4.24
CA HIS A 323 17.48 4.75 3.51
C HIS A 323 18.07 5.94 2.74
N ILE A 324 17.21 6.73 2.06
CA ILE A 324 17.64 7.92 1.33
C ILE A 324 18.24 8.95 2.30
N SER A 325 17.57 9.22 3.43
CA SER A 325 18.07 10.11 4.49
C SER A 325 19.41 9.63 5.05
N GLN A 326 19.56 8.33 5.26
CA GLN A 326 20.79 7.73 5.77
C GLN A 326 21.98 7.96 4.81
N VAL A 327 21.78 7.69 3.52
CA VAL A 327 22.81 7.87 2.51
C VAL A 327 23.17 9.35 2.32
N THR A 328 22.17 10.23 2.21
CA THR A 328 22.42 11.66 1.97
C THR A 328 23.03 12.41 3.17
N LYS A 329 23.04 11.79 4.35
CA LYS A 329 23.73 12.31 5.55
C LYS A 329 25.22 11.97 5.59
N MET A 330 25.68 11.04 4.76
CA MET A 330 27.10 10.62 4.77
C MET A 330 28.03 11.71 4.22
N GLY A 331 27.51 12.61 3.39
CA GLY A 331 28.28 13.70 2.78
C GLY A 331 27.51 14.42 1.69
N PRO A 332 28.16 15.39 1.00
CA PRO A 332 27.59 16.04 -0.16
C PRO A 332 27.13 15.00 -1.20
N THR A 333 25.91 15.11 -1.63
CA THR A 333 25.27 14.13 -2.52
C THR A 333 24.61 14.86 -3.68
N GLU A 334 24.82 14.39 -4.90
CA GLU A 334 24.13 14.84 -6.10
C GLU A 334 23.00 13.88 -6.48
N VAL A 335 21.99 14.38 -7.19
CA VAL A 335 20.91 13.58 -7.76
C VAL A 335 20.83 13.79 -9.26
N LEU A 336 20.69 12.70 -10.00
CA LEU A 336 20.38 12.67 -11.43
C LEU A 336 18.97 12.10 -11.60
N ILE A 337 18.10 12.85 -12.29
CA ILE A 337 16.74 12.46 -12.63
C ILE A 337 16.68 12.29 -14.13
N GLU A 338 16.49 11.06 -14.61
CA GLU A 338 16.36 10.77 -16.03
C GLU A 338 14.90 10.47 -16.37
N MET A 339 14.44 11.00 -17.47
CA MET A 339 13.05 10.94 -17.92
C MET A 339 12.96 10.52 -19.36
N GLN A 340 11.91 9.74 -19.69
CA GLN A 340 11.58 9.34 -21.05
C GLN A 340 10.09 9.52 -21.30
N ASP A 341 9.76 10.10 -22.46
CA ASP A 341 8.38 10.16 -22.95
C ASP A 341 8.00 8.93 -23.76
N TRP A 342 6.74 8.86 -24.18
CA TRP A 342 6.21 7.76 -24.97
C TRP A 342 6.69 7.74 -26.44
N THR A 343 7.28 8.83 -26.92
CA THR A 343 7.93 8.87 -28.24
C THR A 343 9.36 8.34 -28.22
N GLY A 344 9.92 8.14 -27.03
CA GLY A 344 11.31 7.72 -26.82
C GLY A 344 12.28 8.88 -26.58
N ALA A 345 11.81 10.13 -26.61
CA ALA A 345 12.66 11.28 -26.28
C ALA A 345 13.08 11.23 -24.80
N LYS A 346 14.33 11.61 -24.53
CA LYS A 346 14.94 11.56 -23.20
C LYS A 346 15.47 12.94 -22.79
N VAL A 347 15.24 13.27 -21.54
CA VAL A 347 15.80 14.48 -20.89
C VAL A 347 16.26 14.11 -19.49
N HIS A 348 17.03 15.03 -18.89
CA HIS A 348 17.45 14.86 -17.50
C HIS A 348 17.45 16.20 -16.75
N ALA A 349 17.30 16.10 -15.43
CA ALA A 349 17.55 17.14 -14.45
C ALA A 349 18.59 16.62 -13.47
N GLN A 350 19.64 17.39 -13.21
CA GLN A 350 20.69 17.05 -12.25
C GLN A 350 20.83 18.19 -11.25
N TYR A 351 21.00 17.84 -9.97
CA TYR A 351 21.24 18.79 -8.89
C TYR A 351 22.49 18.37 -8.14
N GLN A 352 23.46 19.28 -8.03
CA GLN A 352 24.75 19.04 -7.37
C GLN A 352 24.62 18.82 -5.86
N GLN A 353 23.51 19.30 -5.28
CA GLN A 353 23.18 19.09 -3.88
C GLN A 353 21.77 18.50 -3.77
N PHE A 354 21.67 17.37 -3.11
CA PHE A 354 20.42 16.70 -2.79
C PHE A 354 20.51 16.07 -1.41
N THR A 355 19.64 16.46 -0.50
CA THR A 355 19.61 15.92 0.87
C THR A 355 18.18 15.87 1.35
N ILE A 356 17.82 14.82 2.06
CA ILE A 356 16.58 14.78 2.82
C ILE A 356 16.89 14.61 4.31
N GLN A 357 16.16 15.35 5.14
CA GLN A 357 16.32 15.28 6.60
C GLN A 357 15.78 13.95 7.15
N SER A 358 15.83 13.76 8.49
CA SER A 358 15.28 12.58 9.14
C SER A 358 13.75 12.62 9.23
N GLU A 359 13.16 11.50 9.65
CA GLU A 359 11.72 11.39 9.89
C GLU A 359 11.21 12.43 10.90
N THR A 360 12.00 12.77 11.92
CA THR A 360 11.66 13.80 12.91
C THR A 360 11.43 15.19 12.33
N SER A 361 12.01 15.45 11.15
CA SER A 361 11.79 16.68 10.37
C SER A 361 10.94 16.43 9.12
N ASN A 362 10.12 15.38 9.11
CA ASN A 362 9.27 15.01 7.99
C ASN A 362 10.03 14.91 6.66
N TYR A 363 11.30 14.47 6.68
CA TYR A 363 12.16 14.29 5.50
C TYR A 363 12.25 15.54 4.62
N VAL A 364 12.40 16.73 5.19
CA VAL A 364 12.53 18.00 4.44
C VAL A 364 13.58 17.86 3.34
N LEU A 365 13.20 18.25 2.12
CA LEU A 365 14.05 18.24 0.94
C LEU A 365 14.94 19.48 0.89
N ALA A 366 16.22 19.30 0.63
CA ALA A 366 17.14 20.38 0.26
C ALA A 366 17.85 20.04 -1.03
N VAL A 367 17.71 20.90 -2.05
CA VAL A 367 18.35 20.76 -3.36
C VAL A 367 18.96 22.08 -3.81
N ASN A 368 20.04 21.99 -4.60
CA ASN A 368 20.67 23.15 -5.21
C ASN A 368 21.55 22.75 -6.41
N GLY A 369 21.96 23.72 -7.22
CA GLY A 369 22.94 23.53 -8.30
C GLY A 369 22.35 22.75 -9.49
N TYR A 370 21.24 23.24 -10.04
CA TYR A 370 20.57 22.62 -11.20
C TYR A 370 21.44 22.68 -12.46
N SER A 371 21.41 21.59 -13.22
CA SER A 371 21.85 21.46 -14.61
C SER A 371 20.96 20.45 -15.34
N GLY A 372 20.93 20.50 -16.67
CA GLY A 372 20.13 19.58 -17.47
C GLY A 372 19.24 20.26 -18.49
N ASN A 373 18.42 19.49 -19.19
CA ASN A 373 17.55 19.94 -20.28
C ASN A 373 16.06 19.68 -20.05
N ALA A 374 15.68 19.23 -18.84
CA ALA A 374 14.29 18.95 -18.47
C ALA A 374 13.54 20.18 -17.92
N GLY A 375 14.25 21.26 -17.59
CA GLY A 375 13.72 22.37 -16.80
C GLY A 375 13.82 22.14 -15.29
N ASN A 376 13.99 23.23 -14.53
CA ASN A 376 14.31 23.21 -13.11
C ASN A 376 13.03 23.06 -12.24
N GLY A 377 12.43 21.90 -12.25
CA GLY A 377 11.19 21.65 -11.51
C GLY A 377 11.31 21.83 -10.00
N PHE A 378 12.44 21.52 -9.37
CA PHE A 378 12.53 21.55 -7.90
C PHE A 378 12.76 22.93 -7.30
N LEU A 379 13.47 23.81 -8.02
CA LEU A 379 13.89 25.12 -7.51
C LEU A 379 13.11 26.28 -8.08
N GLU A 380 12.55 26.16 -9.29
CA GLU A 380 11.90 27.26 -9.98
C GLU A 380 10.37 27.13 -10.05
N GLY A 381 9.84 25.95 -9.75
CA GLY A 381 8.43 25.65 -9.90
C GLY A 381 8.00 25.49 -11.37
N SER A 382 6.71 25.38 -11.61
CA SER A 382 6.13 25.18 -12.94
C SER A 382 6.25 26.43 -13.81
N LEU A 383 6.82 26.28 -15.01
CA LEU A 383 6.92 27.35 -16.01
C LEU A 383 5.56 27.68 -16.67
N GLU A 384 4.55 26.82 -16.49
CA GLU A 384 3.18 27.09 -16.94
C GLU A 384 2.45 28.11 -16.04
N LEU A 385 3.00 28.40 -14.86
CA LEU A 385 2.42 29.30 -13.88
C LEU A 385 3.26 30.57 -13.68
N PHE A 386 2.66 31.62 -13.15
CA PHE A 386 3.28 32.92 -12.94
C PHE A 386 3.15 33.40 -11.50
N GLY A 387 4.10 34.24 -11.07
CA GLY A 387 4.06 34.87 -9.76
C GLY A 387 4.01 33.88 -8.59
N GLU A 388 3.15 34.14 -7.64
CA GLU A 388 2.97 33.34 -6.45
C GLU A 388 2.52 31.89 -6.76
N ASN A 389 1.66 31.71 -7.75
CA ASN A 389 1.22 30.37 -8.18
C ASN A 389 2.37 29.50 -8.64
N ARG A 390 3.39 30.08 -9.30
CA ARG A 390 4.59 29.35 -9.68
C ARG A 390 5.43 28.96 -8.46
N THR A 391 5.65 29.90 -7.53
CA THR A 391 6.46 29.63 -6.32
C THR A 391 5.81 28.59 -5.41
N MET A 392 4.49 28.50 -5.42
CA MET A 392 3.73 27.49 -4.69
C MET A 392 3.94 26.05 -5.21
N THR A 393 4.60 25.85 -6.35
CA THR A 393 4.91 24.51 -6.90
C THR A 393 6.37 24.11 -6.71
N ILE A 394 7.18 24.91 -6.04
CA ILE A 394 8.59 24.63 -5.73
C ILE A 394 8.66 23.52 -4.67
N HIS A 395 9.53 22.55 -4.88
CA HIS A 395 9.71 21.42 -3.97
C HIS A 395 10.80 21.61 -2.93
N ASN A 396 11.78 22.48 -3.21
CA ASN A 396 12.88 22.73 -2.29
C ASN A 396 12.39 23.29 -0.96
N GLY A 397 12.84 22.74 0.15
CA GLY A 397 12.43 23.14 1.49
C GLY A 397 11.12 22.50 1.97
N MET A 398 10.43 21.73 1.14
CA MET A 398 9.17 21.10 1.50
C MET A 398 9.37 19.82 2.31
N MET A 399 8.43 19.57 3.21
CA MET A 399 8.30 18.30 3.93
C MET A 399 7.70 17.23 3.02
N PHE A 400 8.01 15.97 3.29
CA PHE A 400 7.38 14.86 2.59
C PHE A 400 5.94 14.66 3.07
N SER A 401 5.01 14.47 2.14
CA SER A 401 3.59 14.23 2.43
C SER A 401 3.13 12.91 1.81
N THR A 402 2.22 12.23 2.48
CA THR A 402 1.46 11.08 1.99
C THR A 402 -0.01 11.28 2.30
N TYR A 403 -0.90 10.52 1.66
CA TYR A 403 -2.34 10.70 1.86
C TYR A 403 -2.82 10.49 3.32
N ASP A 404 -2.05 9.81 4.15
CA ASP A 404 -2.29 9.58 5.59
C ASP A 404 -1.45 10.48 6.51
N ARG A 405 -0.54 11.27 5.95
CA ARG A 405 0.25 12.26 6.69
C ARG A 405 0.49 13.48 5.82
N ASP A 406 -0.29 14.49 6.08
CA ASP A 406 -0.28 15.77 5.36
C ASP A 406 0.73 16.73 5.99
N ASN A 407 1.70 17.15 5.20
CA ASN A 407 2.72 18.12 5.57
C ASN A 407 2.91 19.17 4.47
N ASP A 408 1.98 19.25 3.49
CA ASP A 408 2.03 20.22 2.39
C ASP A 408 1.56 21.61 2.81
N ASN A 409 1.63 22.58 1.90
CA ASN A 409 1.24 23.95 2.15
C ASN A 409 -0.13 24.32 1.55
N TRP A 410 -0.90 23.32 1.09
CA TRP A 410 -2.22 23.58 0.54
C TRP A 410 -3.28 23.70 1.64
N THR A 411 -3.39 24.89 2.20
CA THR A 411 -4.30 25.22 3.30
C THR A 411 -4.07 24.31 4.51
N PRO A 412 -2.93 24.45 5.22
CA PRO A 412 -2.57 23.59 6.34
C PRO A 412 -3.71 23.45 7.36
N GLY A 413 -4.05 22.20 7.70
CA GLY A 413 -5.13 21.87 8.64
C GLY A 413 -6.50 21.64 8.00
N ASP A 414 -6.67 21.83 6.69
CA ASP A 414 -7.89 21.46 5.98
C ASP A 414 -7.77 20.03 5.43
N PRO A 415 -8.47 19.03 6.00
CA PRO A 415 -8.34 17.64 5.59
C PRO A 415 -8.89 17.34 4.19
N THR A 416 -9.55 18.34 3.56
CA THR A 416 -10.09 18.20 2.20
C THR A 416 -9.11 18.65 1.13
N LYS A 417 -8.00 19.29 1.52
CA LYS A 417 -6.99 19.86 0.63
C LYS A 417 -5.61 19.26 0.90
N GLN A 418 -5.39 18.11 0.32
CA GLN A 418 -4.17 17.31 0.53
C GLN A 418 -3.56 16.91 -0.81
N CYS A 419 -2.43 17.50 -1.18
CA CYS A 419 -1.76 17.22 -2.44
C CYS A 419 -1.47 15.71 -2.64
N ALA A 420 -0.94 15.03 -1.65
CA ALA A 420 -0.63 13.60 -1.77
C ALA A 420 -1.87 12.72 -2.03
N ARG A 421 -3.04 13.13 -1.56
CA ARG A 421 -4.31 12.45 -1.79
C ARG A 421 -4.84 12.71 -3.20
N GLU A 422 -4.77 13.96 -3.64
CA GLU A 422 -5.24 14.40 -4.95
C GLU A 422 -4.31 13.87 -6.06
N ASP A 423 -2.99 14.01 -5.91
CA ASP A 423 -1.99 13.75 -6.93
C ASP A 423 -1.38 12.35 -6.88
N GLY A 424 -1.91 11.49 -6.01
CA GLY A 424 -1.80 10.03 -6.11
C GLY A 424 -0.51 9.37 -5.63
N GLY A 425 0.44 10.10 -5.07
CA GLY A 425 1.69 9.54 -4.55
C GLY A 425 2.22 10.30 -3.35
N GLY A 426 3.21 9.73 -2.63
CA GLY A 426 3.96 10.47 -1.63
C GLY A 426 5.07 11.30 -2.28
N TRP A 427 5.18 12.59 -1.91
CA TRP A 427 6.15 13.50 -2.49
C TRP A 427 6.43 14.70 -1.56
N TRP A 428 7.38 15.54 -1.93
CA TRP A 428 7.67 16.84 -1.30
C TRP A 428 6.74 17.92 -1.86
N TYR A 429 5.45 17.80 -1.58
CA TYR A 429 4.46 18.73 -2.08
C TYR A 429 4.55 20.12 -1.40
N ASN A 430 4.28 21.15 -2.18
CA ASN A 430 4.03 22.50 -1.71
C ASN A 430 2.51 22.77 -1.86
N ARG A 431 2.08 23.37 -3.00
CA ARG A 431 0.65 23.57 -3.29
C ARG A 431 0.38 23.43 -4.80
N CYS A 432 0.49 22.37 -5.49
CA CYS A 432 1.00 21.07 -5.02
C CYS A 432 2.40 20.81 -5.58
N HIS A 433 2.60 20.83 -6.93
CA HIS A 433 3.84 20.38 -7.53
C HIS A 433 4.14 21.02 -8.89
N SER A 434 5.40 21.03 -9.29
CA SER A 434 5.90 21.20 -10.66
C SER A 434 6.46 19.91 -11.25
N ALA A 435 6.64 18.91 -10.38
CA ALA A 435 7.05 17.56 -10.73
C ALA A 435 6.37 16.57 -9.76
N ASN A 436 5.82 15.47 -10.31
CA ASN A 436 5.17 14.41 -9.55
C ASN A 436 5.65 13.01 -9.98
N PRO A 437 6.93 12.65 -9.76
CA PRO A 437 7.49 11.37 -10.17
C PRO A 437 6.77 10.14 -9.60
N ASN A 438 6.11 10.30 -8.47
CA ASN A 438 5.37 9.25 -7.77
C ASN A 438 3.86 9.27 -8.04
N GLY A 439 3.40 10.06 -9.01
CA GLY A 439 2.01 10.14 -9.43
C GLY A 439 1.46 8.86 -10.06
N ARG A 440 0.20 8.90 -10.46
CA ARG A 440 -0.48 7.78 -11.14
C ARG A 440 0.11 7.57 -12.53
N TYR A 441 0.26 6.31 -12.90
CA TYR A 441 0.86 5.96 -14.18
C TYR A 441 -0.21 5.83 -15.26
N TYR A 442 -0.18 6.75 -16.25
CA TYR A 442 -1.08 6.73 -17.41
C TYR A 442 -0.34 6.27 -18.65
N ILE A 443 -0.75 5.11 -19.17
CA ILE A 443 -0.17 4.52 -20.37
C ILE A 443 -0.53 5.38 -21.59
N GLY A 444 0.47 5.66 -22.44
CA GLY A 444 0.29 6.44 -23.66
C GLY A 444 0.59 7.94 -23.50
N GLY A 445 0.78 8.41 -22.28
CA GLY A 445 1.24 9.77 -21.96
C GLY A 445 0.13 10.75 -21.70
N SER A 446 -0.55 11.27 -22.72
CA SER A 446 -1.61 12.27 -22.54
C SER A 446 -2.81 11.71 -21.78
N TYR A 447 -3.27 12.44 -20.79
CA TYR A 447 -4.47 12.14 -20.03
C TYR A 447 -5.26 13.43 -19.75
N THR A 448 -6.45 13.32 -19.22
CA THR A 448 -7.34 14.46 -18.99
C THR A 448 -7.88 14.47 -17.56
N SER A 449 -8.44 15.60 -17.14
CA SER A 449 -9.07 15.72 -15.80
C SER A 449 -10.18 14.69 -15.56
N HIS A 450 -10.87 14.23 -16.61
CA HIS A 450 -11.87 13.18 -16.49
C HIS A 450 -11.28 11.78 -16.26
N MET A 451 -10.02 11.57 -16.65
CA MET A 451 -9.30 10.32 -16.40
C MET A 451 -8.63 10.32 -15.01
N ALA A 452 -8.32 11.51 -14.51
CA ALA A 452 -7.72 11.70 -13.20
C ALA A 452 -8.72 11.39 -12.09
N LYS A 453 -8.25 10.76 -11.01
CA LYS A 453 -9.12 10.29 -9.91
C LYS A 453 -9.88 11.43 -9.22
N HIS A 454 -9.24 12.57 -9.05
CA HIS A 454 -9.82 13.76 -8.41
C HIS A 454 -9.96 14.95 -9.35
N GLY A 455 -9.69 14.76 -10.66
CA GLY A 455 -9.74 15.81 -11.65
C GLY A 455 -8.51 16.73 -11.67
N THR A 456 -7.48 16.37 -10.92
CA THR A 456 -6.18 17.05 -10.81
C THR A 456 -5.14 16.41 -11.74
N ASP A 457 -4.00 17.07 -11.94
CA ASP A 457 -2.87 16.60 -12.76
C ASP A 457 -2.00 15.56 -12.02
N ASP A 458 -2.64 14.48 -11.62
CA ASP A 458 -2.13 13.42 -10.74
C ASP A 458 -1.17 12.41 -11.39
N GLY A 459 -0.76 12.63 -12.63
CA GLY A 459 0.11 11.72 -13.39
C GLY A 459 1.58 11.75 -12.95
N VAL A 460 2.39 10.89 -13.58
CA VAL A 460 3.85 10.94 -13.48
C VAL A 460 4.35 12.09 -14.34
N VAL A 461 4.35 13.31 -13.81
CA VAL A 461 4.58 14.52 -14.58
C VAL A 461 5.89 15.22 -14.23
N TRP A 462 6.44 15.91 -15.25
CA TRP A 462 7.48 16.93 -15.13
C TRP A 462 7.05 18.12 -15.97
N MET A 463 6.39 19.10 -15.31
CA MET A 463 5.67 20.17 -15.99
C MET A 463 6.56 20.98 -16.91
N ASN A 464 7.78 21.28 -16.50
CA ASN A 464 8.72 22.09 -17.28
C ASN A 464 9.20 21.43 -18.57
N TRP A 465 8.85 20.14 -18.81
CA TRP A 465 9.14 19.43 -20.05
C TRP A 465 7.90 19.10 -20.88
N LYS A 466 6.86 18.54 -20.25
CA LYS A 466 5.69 18.00 -20.95
C LYS A 466 4.36 18.60 -20.50
N GLY A 467 4.39 19.53 -19.56
CA GLY A 467 3.17 20.09 -18.98
C GLY A 467 2.49 19.19 -17.95
N SER A 468 1.37 19.67 -17.47
CA SER A 468 0.58 19.05 -16.39
C SER A 468 -0.12 17.74 -16.80
N TRP A 469 -0.53 17.61 -18.05
CA TRP A 469 -1.46 16.55 -18.53
C TRP A 469 -0.76 15.49 -19.39
N TYR A 470 0.52 15.24 -19.09
CA TYR A 470 1.29 14.21 -19.77
C TYR A 470 2.05 13.35 -18.75
N SER A 471 1.62 12.09 -18.60
CA SER A 471 2.31 11.10 -17.77
C SER A 471 3.51 10.51 -18.51
N LEU A 472 4.69 10.63 -17.95
CA LEU A 472 5.94 10.14 -18.54
C LEU A 472 5.91 8.60 -18.64
N LYS A 473 6.60 8.07 -19.66
CA LYS A 473 6.79 6.64 -19.85
C LYS A 473 7.75 6.06 -18.80
N ALA A 474 8.83 6.79 -18.52
CA ALA A 474 9.78 6.38 -17.49
C ALA A 474 10.38 7.60 -16.81
N ILE A 475 10.63 7.48 -15.53
CA ILE A 475 11.38 8.41 -14.71
C ILE A 475 12.15 7.65 -13.64
N SER A 476 13.42 8.02 -13.46
CA SER A 476 14.27 7.46 -12.42
C SER A 476 15.01 8.53 -11.67
N MET A 477 15.23 8.34 -10.38
CA MET A 477 16.07 9.19 -9.54
C MET A 477 17.23 8.39 -9.00
N LYS A 478 18.46 8.90 -9.22
CA LYS A 478 19.71 8.27 -8.78
C LYS A 478 20.54 9.26 -8.00
N ILE A 479 21.17 8.80 -6.92
CA ILE A 479 22.04 9.63 -6.09
C ILE A 479 23.45 9.04 -6.01
N ARG A 480 24.46 9.91 -5.85
CA ARG A 480 25.83 9.52 -5.52
C ARG A 480 26.55 10.65 -4.78
N PRO A 481 27.69 10.36 -4.13
CA PRO A 481 28.54 11.42 -3.57
C PRO A 481 28.93 12.44 -4.63
N PHE A 482 28.76 13.71 -4.28
CA PHE A 482 29.19 14.82 -5.13
C PHE A 482 30.67 15.16 -4.86
N PHE A 483 31.48 15.12 -5.90
CA PHE A 483 32.86 15.51 -5.85
C PHE A 483 33.02 16.79 -6.69
N PRO A 484 33.23 17.99 -6.09
CA PRO A 484 33.50 19.19 -6.84
C PRO A 484 34.72 18.98 -7.75
N SER A 485 34.56 19.26 -9.03
CA SER A 485 35.73 19.33 -9.95
C SER A 485 36.74 20.31 -9.39
N LYS A 486 38.00 19.87 -9.23
CA LYS A 486 39.12 20.71 -8.83
C LYS A 486 39.39 21.77 -9.86
#